data_26ac6d6789532c6693fdcea437f89807
#
_entry.id   26ac6d6789532c6693fdcea437f89807
#
_cell.length_a   1.000
_cell.length_b   1.000
_cell.length_c   1.000
_cell.angle_alpha   90.00
_cell.angle_beta   90.00
_cell.angle_gamma   90.00
#
_symmetry.space_group_name_H-M   'P 1'
#
loop_
_entity.id
_entity.type
_entity.pdbx_description
1 polymer ?
#
loop_
_entity_poly.entity_id
_entity_poly.type
_entity_poly.pdbx_seq_one_letter_code
_entity_poly.pdbx_strand_id
1 'polypeptide(L)'
;MMIEFFLPMEKIPTTTYQQKKVNVQSGKPIFYEPTELKNARIKFESLLAQHVPPDKFKGAVRLTVKWCFPRIKKSYDGQYKTTKPDTDNLQKLLKDCMTKLGYWQDDAQVASEIAEKFWADTVGIYIKIEELP
;
A
#
# COMPACT_ATOMS: atom_id res chain seq x y z
N MET A 1 17.33 6.76 -11.04
CA MET A 1 16.10 6.18 -11.63
C MET A 1 14.88 6.69 -10.86
N MET A 2 13.81 6.91 -11.55
CA MET A 2 12.55 7.32 -10.94
C MET A 2 11.41 6.67 -11.72
N ILE A 3 10.41 6.13 -11.03
CA ILE A 3 9.18 5.66 -11.67
C ILE A 3 7.98 6.25 -10.94
N GLU A 4 6.92 6.50 -11.67
CA GLU A 4 5.65 6.90 -11.08
C GLU A 4 4.50 6.31 -11.88
N PHE A 5 3.42 5.98 -11.19
CA PHE A 5 2.24 5.37 -11.81
C PHE A 5 1.03 5.53 -10.89
N PHE A 6 -0.14 5.32 -11.47
CA PHE A 6 -1.40 5.34 -10.73
C PHE A 6 -2.09 3.99 -10.85
N LEU A 7 -2.56 3.47 -9.72
CA LEU A 7 -3.35 2.23 -9.66
C LEU A 7 -4.82 2.60 -9.49
N PRO A 8 -5.62 2.59 -10.58
CA PRO A 8 -7.05 2.90 -10.44
C PRO A 8 -7.78 1.78 -9.72
N MET A 9 -8.71 2.14 -8.85
CA MET A 9 -9.52 1.19 -8.08
C MET A 9 -10.91 1.77 -7.85
N GLU A 10 -11.91 0.91 -7.74
CA GLU A 10 -13.25 1.34 -7.32
C GLU A 10 -13.27 1.57 -5.81
N LYS A 11 -12.55 0.73 -5.08
CA LYS A 11 -12.47 0.78 -3.62
C LYS A 11 -11.06 0.45 -3.17
N ILE A 12 -10.52 1.24 -2.26
CA ILE A 12 -9.21 0.98 -1.68
C ILE A 12 -9.37 -0.01 -0.54
N PRO A 13 -8.62 -1.14 -0.56
CA PRO A 13 -8.64 -2.08 0.55
C PRO A 13 -8.10 -1.41 1.82
N THR A 14 -8.84 -1.54 2.91
CA THR A 14 -8.49 -0.95 4.21
C THR A 14 -8.09 -2.01 5.24
N THR A 15 -8.09 -3.27 4.84
CA THR A 15 -7.69 -4.39 5.68
C THR A 15 -6.19 -4.33 5.97
N THR A 16 -5.81 -4.54 7.20
CA THR A 16 -4.42 -4.42 7.64
C THR A 16 -3.96 -5.67 8.38
N TYR A 17 -2.65 -5.75 8.65
CA TYR A 17 -2.05 -6.84 9.43
C TYR A 17 -2.62 -6.96 10.83
N GLN A 18 -3.16 -5.88 11.38
CA GLN A 18 -3.76 -5.89 12.71
C GLN A 18 -5.04 -6.71 12.75
N GLN A 19 -5.60 -7.08 11.61
CA GLN A 19 -6.78 -7.93 11.50
C GLN A 19 -6.46 -9.42 11.45
N LYS A 20 -5.19 -9.80 11.58
CA LYS A 20 -4.81 -11.20 11.73
C LYS A 20 -5.45 -11.77 12.97
N LYS A 21 -6.03 -12.96 12.83
CA LYS A 21 -6.72 -13.64 13.92
C LYS A 21 -5.90 -14.81 14.44
N VAL A 22 -6.18 -15.19 15.69
CA VAL A 22 -5.54 -16.34 16.32
C VAL A 22 -6.60 -17.42 16.50
N ASN A 23 -6.28 -18.62 16.06
CA ASN A 23 -7.07 -19.82 16.33
C ASN A 23 -6.26 -20.75 17.23
N VAL A 24 -6.95 -21.58 18.03
CA VAL A 24 -6.29 -22.55 18.91
C VAL A 24 -6.63 -23.95 18.43
N GLN A 25 -5.58 -24.71 18.06
CA GLN A 25 -5.71 -26.11 17.71
C GLN A 25 -4.71 -26.92 18.54
N SER A 26 -5.17 -28.03 19.11
CA SER A 26 -4.31 -28.92 19.92
C SER A 26 -3.57 -28.18 21.04
N GLY A 27 -4.21 -27.17 21.63
CA GLY A 27 -3.63 -26.35 22.70
C GLY A 27 -2.58 -25.37 22.28
N LYS A 28 -2.32 -25.20 20.97
CA LYS A 28 -1.36 -24.24 20.44
C LYS A 28 -2.07 -23.13 19.66
N PRO A 29 -1.70 -21.84 19.85
CA PRO A 29 -2.24 -20.78 19.05
C PRO A 29 -1.72 -20.88 17.60
N ILE A 30 -2.64 -20.74 16.65
CA ILE A 30 -2.31 -20.72 15.22
C ILE A 30 -2.74 -19.36 14.68
N PHE A 31 -1.78 -18.61 14.14
CA PHE A 31 -2.04 -17.34 13.50
C PHE A 31 -2.42 -17.58 12.05
N TYR A 32 -3.48 -16.94 11.59
CA TYR A 32 -3.90 -17.04 10.20
C TYR A 32 -4.30 -15.67 9.66
N GLU A 33 -4.17 -15.53 8.35
CA GLU A 33 -4.52 -14.32 7.65
C GLU A 33 -6.01 -14.35 7.30
N PRO A 34 -6.80 -13.32 7.70
CA PRO A 34 -8.20 -13.24 7.29
C PRO A 34 -8.34 -13.19 5.77
N THR A 35 -9.46 -13.70 5.27
CA THR A 35 -9.75 -13.72 3.83
C THR A 35 -9.67 -12.31 3.21
N GLU A 36 -10.17 -11.31 3.93
CA GLU A 36 -10.15 -9.92 3.45
C GLU A 36 -8.72 -9.39 3.27
N LEU A 37 -7.82 -9.71 4.20
CA LEU A 37 -6.41 -9.32 4.10
C LEU A 37 -5.75 -10.05 2.93
N LYS A 38 -6.04 -11.32 2.76
CA LYS A 38 -5.53 -12.12 1.64
C LYS A 38 -5.99 -11.52 0.30
N ASN A 39 -7.27 -11.18 0.19
CA ASN A 39 -7.83 -10.57 -1.02
C ASN A 39 -7.22 -9.20 -1.31
N ALA A 40 -6.98 -8.40 -0.27
CA ALA A 40 -6.31 -7.10 -0.42
C ALA A 40 -4.90 -7.28 -0.96
N ARG A 41 -4.16 -8.26 -0.43
CA ARG A 41 -2.81 -8.59 -0.89
C ARG A 41 -2.81 -9.01 -2.35
N ILE A 42 -3.72 -9.89 -2.74
CA ILE A 42 -3.84 -10.36 -4.13
C ILE A 42 -4.11 -9.20 -5.07
N LYS A 43 -5.01 -8.30 -4.68
CA LYS A 43 -5.36 -7.13 -5.48
C LYS A 43 -4.16 -6.20 -5.67
N PHE A 44 -3.44 -5.88 -4.59
CA PHE A 44 -2.25 -5.04 -4.69
C PHE A 44 -1.17 -5.70 -5.55
N GLU A 45 -0.89 -6.97 -5.32
CA GLU A 45 0.12 -7.70 -6.10
C GLU A 45 -0.23 -7.72 -7.58
N SER A 46 -1.49 -7.97 -7.92
CA SER A 46 -1.94 -8.00 -9.31
C SER A 46 -1.73 -6.66 -10.01
N LEU A 47 -2.08 -5.56 -9.36
CA LEU A 47 -1.94 -4.23 -9.94
C LEU A 47 -0.47 -3.78 -9.98
N LEU A 48 0.26 -4.01 -8.90
CA LEU A 48 1.68 -3.63 -8.80
C LEU A 48 2.57 -4.42 -9.75
N ALA A 49 2.19 -5.66 -10.09
CA ALA A 49 2.98 -6.50 -11.01
C ALA A 49 3.12 -5.86 -12.40
N GLN A 50 2.17 -5.02 -12.80
CA GLN A 50 2.19 -4.36 -14.10
C GLN A 50 3.23 -3.24 -14.18
N HIS A 51 3.78 -2.80 -13.06
CA HIS A 51 4.67 -1.64 -12.99
C HIS A 51 6.05 -1.95 -12.40
N VAL A 52 6.35 -3.23 -12.15
CA VAL A 52 7.65 -3.63 -11.58
C VAL A 52 8.75 -3.20 -12.54
N PRO A 53 9.77 -2.44 -12.05
CA PRO A 53 10.88 -2.05 -12.92
C PRO A 53 11.69 -3.28 -13.33
N PRO A 54 12.35 -3.25 -14.51
CA PRO A 54 13.16 -4.39 -14.98
C PRO A 54 14.32 -4.69 -14.02
N ASP A 55 14.89 -3.67 -13.38
CA ASP A 55 15.93 -3.83 -12.35
C ASP A 55 15.39 -3.26 -11.03
N LYS A 56 15.68 -3.97 -9.94
CA LYS A 56 15.31 -3.50 -8.61
C LYS A 56 16.01 -2.18 -8.30
N PHE A 57 15.30 -1.31 -7.57
CA PHE A 57 15.95 -0.14 -6.99
C PHE A 57 17.04 -0.60 -6.02
N LYS A 58 18.21 -0.01 -6.12
CA LYS A 58 19.35 -0.28 -5.26
C LYS A 58 19.63 0.93 -4.39
N GLY A 59 20.06 0.69 -3.14
CA GLY A 59 20.33 1.78 -2.22
C GLY A 59 19.06 2.43 -1.69
N ALA A 60 19.21 3.65 -1.17
CA ALA A 60 18.11 4.38 -0.55
C ALA A 60 17.11 4.90 -1.57
N VAL A 61 15.83 4.81 -1.23
CA VAL A 61 14.75 5.33 -2.08
C VAL A 61 13.80 6.21 -1.27
N ARG A 62 13.15 7.15 -1.98
CA ARG A 62 12.00 7.87 -1.46
C ARG A 62 10.76 7.27 -2.09
N LEU A 63 9.83 6.87 -1.24
CA LEU A 63 8.51 6.40 -1.65
C LEU A 63 7.48 7.48 -1.35
N THR A 64 6.77 7.92 -2.37
CA THR A 64 5.63 8.84 -2.22
C THR A 64 4.37 8.11 -2.62
N VAL A 65 3.39 8.08 -1.73
CA VAL A 65 2.11 7.41 -1.99
C VAL A 65 0.97 8.36 -1.65
N LYS A 66 0.04 8.51 -2.58
CA LYS A 66 -1.19 9.27 -2.37
C LYS A 66 -2.38 8.32 -2.45
N TRP A 67 -3.05 8.12 -1.34
CA TRP A 67 -4.22 7.26 -1.21
C TRP A 67 -5.46 8.09 -1.49
N CYS A 68 -6.07 7.87 -2.65
CA CYS A 68 -7.22 8.65 -3.13
C CYS A 68 -8.50 7.86 -2.90
N PHE A 69 -9.23 8.22 -1.86
CA PHE A 69 -10.47 7.55 -1.44
C PHE A 69 -11.69 8.17 -2.10
N PRO A 70 -12.77 7.38 -2.33
CA PRO A 70 -14.00 7.93 -2.86
C PRO A 70 -14.55 9.04 -1.97
N ARG A 71 -14.97 10.13 -2.61
CA ARG A 71 -15.51 11.29 -1.89
C ARG A 71 -16.75 10.93 -1.08
N ILE A 72 -16.85 11.53 0.09
CA ILE A 72 -18.07 11.55 0.90
C ILE A 72 -18.85 12.83 0.59
N LYS A 73 -20.12 12.88 1.04
CA LYS A 73 -21.07 13.93 0.65
C LYS A 73 -20.57 15.36 0.85
N LYS A 74 -19.84 15.63 1.94
CA LYS A 74 -19.38 16.97 2.29
C LYS A 74 -17.90 17.21 1.97
N SER A 75 -17.30 16.37 1.17
CA SER A 75 -15.89 16.51 0.80
C SER A 75 -15.74 17.15 -0.58
N TYR A 76 -14.54 17.61 -0.87
CA TYR A 76 -14.17 18.08 -2.21
C TYR A 76 -12.95 17.31 -2.72
N ASP A 77 -12.78 17.28 -4.03
CA ASP A 77 -11.68 16.59 -4.66
C ASP A 77 -10.33 17.18 -4.24
N GLY A 78 -9.45 16.33 -3.68
CA GLY A 78 -8.15 16.76 -3.18
C GLY A 78 -8.15 17.19 -1.71
N GLN A 79 -9.27 17.13 -1.03
CA GLN A 79 -9.32 17.40 0.41
C GLN A 79 -8.62 16.30 1.18
N TYR A 80 -7.78 16.69 2.14
CA TYR A 80 -7.13 15.69 3.01
C TYR A 80 -8.17 14.91 3.81
N LYS A 81 -8.00 13.58 3.80
CA LYS A 81 -8.84 12.68 4.58
C LYS A 81 -8.23 12.49 5.97
N THR A 82 -8.96 12.89 7.00
CA THR A 82 -8.48 12.84 8.39
C THR A 82 -9.08 11.70 9.21
N THR A 83 -9.79 10.79 8.57
CA THR A 83 -10.41 9.63 9.22
C THR A 83 -9.65 8.35 8.87
N LYS A 84 -9.95 7.27 9.57
CA LYS A 84 -9.32 5.97 9.31
C LYS A 84 -9.52 5.51 7.85
N PRO A 85 -8.62 4.69 7.31
CA PRO A 85 -7.51 4.02 7.99
C PRO A 85 -6.28 4.92 8.16
N ASP A 86 -5.40 4.55 9.10
CA ASP A 86 -4.16 5.27 9.34
C ASP A 86 -3.15 5.02 8.23
N THR A 87 -2.30 6.01 7.95
CA THR A 87 -1.31 5.90 6.86
C THR A 87 -0.32 4.77 7.07
N ASP A 88 0.16 4.56 8.30
CA ASP A 88 1.12 3.49 8.57
C ASP A 88 0.52 2.11 8.27
N ASN A 89 -0.73 1.88 8.59
CA ASN A 89 -1.40 0.62 8.30
C ASN A 89 -1.56 0.39 6.80
N LEU A 90 -1.94 1.41 6.04
CA LEU A 90 -2.04 1.34 4.59
C LEU A 90 -0.69 1.06 3.95
N GLN A 91 0.35 1.77 4.39
CA GLN A 91 1.69 1.67 3.82
C GLN A 91 2.32 0.30 4.07
N LYS A 92 2.06 -0.32 5.20
CA LYS A 92 2.68 -1.60 5.56
C LYS A 92 2.36 -2.69 4.55
N LEU A 93 1.10 -2.89 4.24
CA LEU A 93 0.71 -3.93 3.28
C LEU A 93 1.24 -3.60 1.88
N LEU A 94 1.14 -2.35 1.46
CA LEU A 94 1.63 -1.92 0.16
C LEU A 94 3.13 -2.19 0.01
N LYS A 95 3.94 -1.78 0.98
CA LYS A 95 5.39 -1.98 0.94
C LYS A 95 5.76 -3.47 0.93
N ASP A 96 5.06 -4.28 1.70
CA ASP A 96 5.28 -5.73 1.69
C ASP A 96 5.04 -6.34 0.31
N CYS A 97 3.97 -5.93 -0.34
CA CYS A 97 3.67 -6.39 -1.70
C CYS A 97 4.73 -5.92 -2.70
N MET A 98 5.19 -4.68 -2.58
CA MET A 98 6.24 -4.13 -3.46
C MET A 98 7.56 -4.84 -3.26
N THR A 99 7.92 -5.17 -2.03
CA THR A 99 9.12 -5.96 -1.71
C THR A 99 9.03 -7.35 -2.34
N LYS A 100 7.92 -8.01 -2.17
CA LYS A 100 7.70 -9.35 -2.72
C LYS A 100 7.81 -9.38 -4.24
N LEU A 101 7.31 -8.36 -4.91
CA LEU A 101 7.32 -8.26 -6.36
C LEU A 101 8.68 -7.83 -6.93
N GLY A 102 9.59 -7.37 -6.10
CA GLY A 102 10.93 -7.02 -6.54
C GLY A 102 11.13 -5.56 -6.93
N TYR A 103 10.36 -4.64 -6.39
CA TYR A 103 10.64 -3.21 -6.58
C TYR A 103 11.98 -2.83 -5.95
N TRP A 104 12.30 -3.44 -4.82
CA TRP A 104 13.56 -3.33 -4.10
C TRP A 104 13.86 -4.66 -3.42
N GLN A 105 15.04 -4.78 -2.82
CA GLN A 105 15.43 -6.00 -2.11
C GLN A 105 14.76 -6.09 -0.73
N ASP A 106 14.67 -4.95 -0.04
CA ASP A 106 14.16 -4.88 1.32
C ASP A 106 13.49 -3.51 1.51
N ASP A 107 12.34 -3.47 2.17
CA ASP A 107 11.65 -2.20 2.44
C ASP A 107 12.43 -1.28 3.39
N ALA A 108 13.48 -1.79 4.06
CA ALA A 108 14.42 -0.95 4.78
C ALA A 108 15.14 0.07 3.88
N GLN A 109 15.17 -0.17 2.57
CA GLN A 109 15.71 0.78 1.59
C GLN A 109 14.87 2.05 1.49
N VAL A 110 13.61 2.02 1.92
CA VAL A 110 12.75 3.20 1.95
C VAL A 110 13.22 4.10 3.08
N ALA A 111 14.16 4.97 2.77
CA ALA A 111 14.77 5.89 3.74
C ALA A 111 13.97 7.19 3.90
N SER A 112 13.11 7.51 2.94
CA SER A 112 12.23 8.66 2.95
C SER A 112 10.85 8.21 2.50
N GLU A 113 9.83 8.54 3.27
CA GLU A 113 8.48 8.08 2.96
C GLU A 113 7.49 9.21 3.13
N ILE A 114 6.67 9.42 2.10
CA ILE A 114 5.58 10.39 2.11
C ILE A 114 4.29 9.63 1.85
N ALA A 115 3.37 9.67 2.80
CA ALA A 115 2.07 9.02 2.67
C ALA A 115 0.99 10.04 2.95
N GLU A 116 0.09 10.22 1.99
CA GLU A 116 -1.00 11.18 2.09
C GLU A 116 -2.31 10.51 1.77
N LYS A 117 -3.39 10.95 2.42
CA LYS A 117 -4.74 10.46 2.17
C LYS A 117 -5.64 11.60 1.72
N PHE A 118 -6.39 11.35 0.66
CA PHE A 118 -7.28 12.35 0.07
C PHE A 118 -8.67 11.77 -0.18
N TRP A 119 -9.67 12.64 -0.15
CA TRP A 119 -10.95 12.41 -0.81
C TRP A 119 -10.77 12.83 -2.27
N ALA A 120 -11.17 11.99 -3.21
CA ALA A 120 -10.88 12.27 -4.61
C ALA A 120 -11.99 11.76 -5.54
N ASP A 121 -12.16 12.47 -6.66
CA ASP A 121 -13.05 12.02 -7.72
C ASP A 121 -12.47 10.80 -8.43
N THR A 122 -11.15 10.79 -8.65
CA THR A 122 -10.46 9.62 -9.21
C THR A 122 -9.90 8.77 -8.08
N VAL A 123 -10.49 7.59 -7.90
CA VAL A 123 -10.14 6.69 -6.80
C VAL A 123 -8.99 5.78 -7.19
N GLY A 124 -8.03 5.64 -6.30
CA GLY A 124 -6.87 4.77 -6.52
C GLY A 124 -5.69 5.20 -5.70
N ILE A 125 -4.51 4.73 -6.13
CA ILE A 125 -3.26 4.97 -5.42
C ILE A 125 -2.22 5.52 -6.39
N TYR A 126 -1.72 6.72 -6.11
CA TYR A 126 -0.56 7.27 -6.83
C TYR A 126 0.71 6.85 -6.11
N ILE A 127 1.67 6.33 -6.86
CA ILE A 127 2.95 5.84 -6.33
C ILE A 127 4.09 6.44 -7.13
N LYS A 128 5.10 6.95 -6.41
CA LYS A 128 6.34 7.45 -7.00
C LYS A 128 7.51 6.91 -6.19
N ILE A 129 8.52 6.39 -6.88
CA ILE A 129 9.73 5.86 -6.27
C ILE A 129 10.92 6.56 -6.90
N GLU A 130 11.78 7.16 -6.07
CA GLU A 130 12.97 7.89 -6.50
C GLU A 130 14.21 7.33 -5.81
N GLU A 131 15.29 7.12 -6.58
CA GLU A 131 16.59 6.82 -5.98
C GLU A 131 17.11 8.08 -5.28
N LEU A 132 17.70 7.87 -4.11
CA LEU A 132 18.35 8.92 -3.32
C LEU A 132 19.86 8.74 -3.38
N PRO A 133 20.64 9.84 -3.22
CA PRO A 133 22.10 9.76 -3.21
C PRO A 133 22.65 8.96 -2.03
#